data_a931375e360e6290d605268d4045e45b
#
_entry.id   a931375e360e6290d605268d4045e45b
#
_cell.length_a   1.000
_cell.length_b   1.000
_cell.length_c   1.000
_cell.angle_alpha   90.00
_cell.angle_beta   90.00
_cell.angle_gamma   90.00
#
_symmetry.space_group_name_H-M   'P 1'
#
loop_
_entity.id
_entity.type
_entity.pdbx_description
1 polymer ?
#
loop_
_entity_poly.entity_id
_entity_poly.type
_entity_poly.pdbx_seq_one_letter_code
_entity_poly.pdbx_strand_id
1 'polypeptide(L)'
;MESGSHTNPVGTPLLRRGRGRLGIFGGSFNPIHVGHVAIAQAALAQCALDEVWLMVSPQNPLKQETDLLEDTLRFQMAEKALEGVEGVKACDYEFHLPKPSYTWNTLQHLSEDYPDYTFLLLIGGDNWAHFERWRHWKDILRHYDVVVYPRDEYPGTIDVPLLPVSSTDIRERIRKGESIKGMVPAKIEPLVRKYYEVRTEK
;
A
#
# COMPACT_ATOMS: atom_id res chain seq x y z
N MET A 1 32.81 8.78 -6.42
CA MET A 1 31.66 7.93 -6.00
C MET A 1 30.43 8.71 -6.41
N GLU A 2 29.92 8.39 -7.59
CA GLU A 2 28.75 9.07 -8.14
C GLU A 2 27.50 8.47 -7.53
N SER A 3 26.79 9.27 -6.75
CA SER A 3 25.42 8.97 -6.30
C SER A 3 24.52 9.07 -7.54
N GLY A 4 24.29 7.93 -8.19
CA GLY A 4 23.36 7.85 -9.30
C GLY A 4 21.96 8.19 -8.83
N SER A 5 21.49 9.38 -9.14
CA SER A 5 20.09 9.75 -9.04
C SER A 5 19.31 8.90 -10.04
N HIS A 6 18.64 7.86 -9.55
CA HIS A 6 17.69 7.12 -10.35
C HIS A 6 16.42 7.97 -10.48
N THR A 7 16.43 8.85 -11.47
CA THR A 7 15.22 9.50 -11.93
C THR A 7 14.53 8.56 -12.90
N ASN A 8 13.48 7.89 -12.44
CA ASN A 8 12.49 7.39 -13.37
C ASN A 8 11.67 8.62 -13.78
N PRO A 9 11.78 9.09 -15.03
CA PRO A 9 11.03 10.25 -15.44
C PRO A 9 9.55 9.85 -15.48
N VAL A 10 8.77 10.39 -14.55
CA VAL A 10 7.32 10.50 -14.70
C VAL A 10 7.11 11.28 -16.01
N GLY A 11 6.92 10.61 -17.15
CA GLY A 11 6.81 11.35 -18.38
C GLY A 11 6.72 10.60 -19.68
N THR A 12 6.86 9.27 -19.70
CA THR A 12 6.55 8.53 -20.92
C THR A 12 5.47 7.52 -20.57
N PRO A 13 4.20 7.77 -20.97
CA PRO A 13 3.16 6.74 -20.83
C PRO A 13 3.62 5.54 -21.66
N LEU A 14 3.90 4.42 -21.01
CA LEU A 14 3.96 3.15 -21.71
C LEU A 14 2.68 3.05 -22.52
N LEU A 15 2.81 2.84 -23.82
CA LEU A 15 1.73 2.87 -24.80
C LEU A 15 0.53 2.09 -24.27
N ARG A 16 -0.61 2.76 -24.14
CA ARG A 16 -1.88 2.19 -23.72
C ARG A 16 -2.24 0.99 -24.60
N ARG A 17 -1.89 -0.20 -24.14
CA ARG A 17 -2.48 -1.44 -24.62
C ARG A 17 -3.28 -2.02 -23.45
N GLY A 18 -4.46 -1.46 -23.16
CA GLY A 18 -5.24 -2.03 -22.10
C GLY A 18 -6.49 -1.21 -21.80
N ARG A 19 -7.50 -1.85 -21.22
CA ARG A 19 -8.76 -1.23 -20.81
C ARG A 19 -8.61 -0.23 -19.66
N GLY A 20 -7.52 -0.29 -18.89
CA GLY A 20 -7.35 0.60 -17.76
C GLY A 20 -5.94 0.60 -17.15
N ARG A 21 -5.69 1.60 -16.28
CA ARG A 21 -4.46 1.75 -15.50
C ARG A 21 -4.78 1.55 -14.02
N LEU A 22 -4.11 0.58 -13.39
CA LEU A 22 -4.32 0.22 -11.99
C LEU A 22 -3.09 0.55 -11.16
N GLY A 23 -3.30 1.30 -10.07
CA GLY A 23 -2.28 1.50 -9.04
C GLY A 23 -2.29 0.33 -8.06
N ILE A 24 -1.13 -0.29 -7.83
CA ILE A 24 -0.96 -1.34 -6.82
C ILE A 24 -0.26 -0.74 -5.61
N PHE A 25 -0.99 -0.64 -4.51
CA PHE A 25 -0.52 -0.12 -3.23
C PHE A 25 -0.42 -1.26 -2.22
N GLY A 26 0.75 -1.89 -2.15
CA GLY A 26 1.00 -3.01 -1.23
C GLY A 26 1.26 -2.56 0.19
N GLY A 27 0.71 -3.28 1.17
CA GLY A 27 0.93 -3.00 2.57
C GLY A 27 0.34 -4.04 3.51
N SER A 28 0.83 -4.06 4.76
CA SER A 28 0.22 -4.90 5.82
C SER A 28 -1.12 -4.35 6.29
N PHE A 29 -1.34 -3.01 6.21
CA PHE A 29 -2.55 -2.33 6.68
C PHE A 29 -3.00 -2.82 8.06
N ASN A 30 -2.12 -2.70 9.05
CA ASN A 30 -2.26 -3.28 10.39
C ASN A 30 -2.43 -2.22 11.52
N PRO A 31 -3.54 -1.45 11.58
CA PRO A 31 -4.67 -1.39 10.65
C PRO A 31 -4.47 -0.42 9.47
N ILE A 32 -5.40 -0.46 8.52
CA ILE A 32 -5.58 0.63 7.56
C ILE A 32 -5.95 1.92 8.29
N HIS A 33 -5.48 3.07 7.79
CA HIS A 33 -5.73 4.38 8.39
C HIS A 33 -5.95 5.48 7.34
N VAL A 34 -6.34 6.68 7.80
CA VAL A 34 -6.66 7.80 6.90
C VAL A 34 -5.50 8.20 5.98
N GLY A 35 -4.25 8.03 6.42
CA GLY A 35 -3.07 8.28 5.60
C GLY A 35 -2.99 7.35 4.37
N HIS A 36 -3.32 6.06 4.53
CA HIS A 36 -3.36 5.13 3.39
C HIS A 36 -4.43 5.53 2.38
N VAL A 37 -5.61 5.95 2.85
CA VAL A 37 -6.69 6.39 1.97
C VAL A 37 -6.29 7.66 1.23
N ALA A 38 -5.68 8.62 1.91
CA ALA A 38 -5.20 9.86 1.29
C ALA A 38 -4.14 9.62 0.21
N ILE A 39 -3.18 8.70 0.46
CA ILE A 39 -2.17 8.30 -0.53
C ILE A 39 -2.83 7.70 -1.77
N ALA A 40 -3.77 6.76 -1.60
CA ALA A 40 -4.47 6.11 -2.71
C ALA A 40 -5.26 7.12 -3.54
N GLN A 41 -5.98 8.05 -2.90
CA GLN A 41 -6.74 9.10 -3.59
C GLN A 41 -5.82 10.10 -4.32
N ALA A 42 -4.69 10.47 -3.72
CA ALA A 42 -3.71 11.33 -4.36
C ALA A 42 -3.09 10.68 -5.61
N ALA A 43 -2.75 9.40 -5.53
CA ALA A 43 -2.24 8.63 -6.66
C ALA A 43 -3.29 8.51 -7.78
N LEU A 44 -4.54 8.22 -7.43
CA LEU A 44 -5.65 8.15 -8.38
C LEU A 44 -5.79 9.47 -9.16
N ALA A 45 -5.76 10.60 -8.45
CA ALA A 45 -5.93 11.93 -9.05
C ALA A 45 -4.72 12.38 -9.89
N GLN A 46 -3.48 12.08 -9.47
CA GLN A 46 -2.28 12.63 -10.08
C GLN A 46 -1.64 11.72 -11.13
N CYS A 47 -1.89 10.41 -11.09
CA CYS A 47 -1.23 9.45 -11.98
C CYS A 47 -2.12 8.95 -13.14
N ALA A 48 -3.27 9.58 -13.38
CA ALA A 48 -4.24 9.18 -14.40
C ALA A 48 -4.58 7.67 -14.30
N LEU A 49 -4.89 7.21 -13.08
CA LEU A 49 -5.31 5.84 -12.78
C LEU A 49 -6.84 5.74 -12.87
N ASP A 50 -7.33 4.58 -13.30
CA ASP A 50 -8.74 4.26 -13.25
C ASP A 50 -9.14 3.73 -11.86
N GLU A 51 -8.24 2.96 -11.23
CA GLU A 51 -8.42 2.45 -9.87
C GLU A 51 -7.07 2.34 -9.14
N VAL A 52 -7.14 2.32 -7.81
CA VAL A 52 -6.03 1.94 -6.93
C VAL A 52 -6.47 0.76 -6.08
N TRP A 53 -5.69 -0.32 -6.12
CA TRP A 53 -5.90 -1.50 -5.31
C TRP A 53 -4.97 -1.50 -4.11
N LEU A 54 -5.54 -1.40 -2.90
CA LEU A 54 -4.81 -1.64 -1.66
C LEU A 54 -4.61 -3.15 -1.52
N MET A 55 -3.44 -3.61 -1.93
CA MET A 55 -3.05 -5.01 -1.88
C MET A 55 -2.64 -5.38 -0.45
N VAL A 56 -3.52 -6.09 0.26
CA VAL A 56 -3.26 -6.52 1.62
C VAL A 56 -2.26 -7.69 1.59
N SER A 57 -1.04 -7.45 2.06
CA SER A 57 -0.01 -8.48 2.11
C SER A 57 -0.27 -9.44 3.28
N PRO A 58 -0.28 -10.76 3.04
CA PRO A 58 -0.42 -11.76 4.10
C PRO A 58 0.78 -11.75 5.06
N GLN A 59 1.97 -11.53 4.52
CA GLN A 59 3.20 -11.37 5.28
C GLN A 59 4.20 -10.56 4.47
N ASN A 60 4.72 -9.47 5.06
CA ASN A 60 5.82 -8.76 4.44
C ASN A 60 7.11 -9.58 4.60
N PRO A 61 7.78 -10.03 3.50
CA PRO A 61 8.98 -10.85 3.59
C PRO A 61 10.16 -10.15 4.29
N LEU A 62 10.11 -8.80 4.39
CA LEU A 62 11.15 -7.98 5.03
C LEU A 62 10.84 -7.63 6.49
N LYS A 63 9.65 -8.01 6.99
CA LYS A 63 9.21 -7.70 8.36
C LYS A 63 8.74 -8.95 9.08
N GLN A 64 9.37 -9.27 10.21
CA GLN A 64 8.82 -10.18 11.20
C GLN A 64 7.95 -9.36 12.16
N GLU A 65 6.68 -9.21 11.86
CA GLU A 65 5.75 -8.53 12.78
C GLU A 65 5.11 -9.57 13.70
N THR A 66 5.52 -9.57 14.96
CA THR A 66 4.92 -10.41 16.02
C THR A 66 3.48 -10.00 16.34
N ASP A 67 3.11 -8.77 16.01
CA ASP A 67 1.80 -8.16 16.28
C ASP A 67 0.91 -8.02 15.04
N LEU A 68 1.18 -8.79 13.99
CA LEU A 68 0.36 -8.74 12.78
C LEU A 68 -1.00 -9.41 13.04
N LEU A 69 -2.08 -8.65 12.82
CA LEU A 69 -3.43 -9.21 12.85
C LEU A 69 -3.62 -10.15 11.65
N GLU A 70 -4.48 -11.16 11.82
CA GLU A 70 -4.82 -12.10 10.75
C GLU A 70 -5.17 -11.37 9.44
N ASP A 71 -4.70 -11.91 8.32
CA ASP A 71 -4.80 -11.28 7.00
C ASP A 71 -6.25 -11.06 6.55
N THR A 72 -7.14 -12.02 6.79
CA THR A 72 -8.57 -11.89 6.49
C THR A 72 -9.24 -10.76 7.29
N LEU A 73 -8.88 -10.55 8.56
CA LEU A 73 -9.42 -9.46 9.37
C LEU A 73 -8.90 -8.09 8.89
N ARG A 74 -7.63 -8.02 8.49
CA ARG A 74 -7.05 -6.79 7.93
C ARG A 74 -7.70 -6.43 6.60
N PHE A 75 -7.96 -7.43 5.76
CA PHE A 75 -8.66 -7.26 4.49
C PHE A 75 -10.10 -6.77 4.71
N GLN A 76 -10.88 -7.41 5.58
CA GLN A 76 -12.25 -6.99 5.90
C GLN A 76 -12.30 -5.55 6.44
N MET A 77 -11.33 -5.15 7.27
CA MET A 77 -11.23 -3.76 7.72
C MET A 77 -10.89 -2.81 6.58
N ALA A 78 -10.03 -3.23 5.65
CA ALA A 78 -9.70 -2.43 4.49
C ALA A 78 -10.91 -2.26 3.55
N GLU A 79 -11.65 -3.32 3.25
CA GLU A 79 -12.89 -3.24 2.48
C GLU A 79 -13.87 -2.25 3.12
N LYS A 80 -14.13 -2.42 4.41
CA LYS A 80 -15.06 -1.55 5.13
C LYS A 80 -14.56 -0.10 5.20
N ALA A 81 -13.27 0.13 5.34
CA ALA A 81 -12.68 1.46 5.34
C ALA A 81 -12.88 2.19 4.01
N LEU A 82 -12.84 1.44 2.92
CA LEU A 82 -12.89 1.95 1.55
C LEU A 82 -14.31 2.03 0.98
N GLU A 83 -15.33 1.56 1.69
CA GLU A 83 -16.73 1.74 1.27
C GLU A 83 -17.04 3.22 0.99
N GLY A 84 -17.46 3.51 -0.25
CA GLY A 84 -17.77 4.88 -0.70
C GLY A 84 -16.54 5.73 -1.06
N VAL A 85 -15.34 5.15 -1.07
CA VAL A 85 -14.15 5.78 -1.63
C VAL A 85 -14.07 5.37 -3.11
N GLU A 86 -14.43 6.31 -3.98
CA GLU A 86 -14.50 6.04 -5.42
C GLU A 86 -13.11 5.75 -6.00
N GLY A 87 -13.02 4.74 -6.85
CA GLY A 87 -11.80 4.34 -7.54
C GLY A 87 -10.74 3.66 -6.67
N VAL A 88 -11.02 3.40 -5.38
CA VAL A 88 -10.08 2.73 -4.47
C VAL A 88 -10.71 1.47 -3.89
N LYS A 89 -10.01 0.33 -3.98
CA LYS A 89 -10.50 -0.98 -3.53
C LYS A 89 -9.47 -1.72 -2.68
N ALA A 90 -9.93 -2.51 -1.71
CA ALA A 90 -9.09 -3.51 -1.07
C ALA A 90 -8.92 -4.71 -2.01
N CYS A 91 -7.76 -5.36 -1.95
CA CYS A 91 -7.43 -6.51 -2.78
C CYS A 91 -6.69 -7.56 -1.94
N ASP A 92 -7.17 -8.80 -2.00
CA ASP A 92 -6.62 -9.97 -1.30
C ASP A 92 -5.82 -10.90 -2.23
N TYR A 93 -5.50 -10.43 -3.43
CA TYR A 93 -4.86 -11.24 -4.47
C TYR A 93 -3.62 -12.00 -3.98
N GLU A 94 -2.77 -11.37 -3.15
CA GLU A 94 -1.58 -12.01 -2.58
C GLU A 94 -1.90 -13.17 -1.61
N PHE A 95 -3.14 -13.29 -1.11
CA PHE A 95 -3.52 -14.43 -0.27
C PHE A 95 -3.52 -15.75 -1.04
N HIS A 96 -3.71 -15.68 -2.35
CA HIS A 96 -3.79 -16.81 -3.26
C HIS A 96 -2.44 -17.14 -3.94
N LEU A 97 -1.41 -16.32 -3.70
CA LEU A 97 -0.08 -16.55 -4.25
C LEU A 97 0.84 -17.33 -3.30
N PRO A 98 1.88 -18.02 -3.84
CA PRO A 98 2.89 -18.65 -3.02
C PRO A 98 3.58 -17.67 -2.07
N LYS A 99 3.73 -18.06 -0.80
CA LYS A 99 4.45 -17.25 0.20
C LYS A 99 5.95 -17.60 0.21
N PRO A 100 6.82 -16.60 0.44
CA PRO A 100 6.57 -15.18 0.69
C PRO A 100 6.21 -14.41 -0.59
N SER A 101 5.28 -13.44 -0.46
CA SER A 101 4.86 -12.60 -1.58
C SER A 101 5.94 -11.57 -1.90
N TYR A 102 6.60 -11.72 -3.03
CA TYR A 102 7.52 -10.71 -3.57
C TYR A 102 6.80 -9.86 -4.60
N THR A 103 6.95 -8.56 -4.54
CA THR A 103 6.27 -7.60 -5.43
C THR A 103 6.44 -7.93 -6.91
N TRP A 104 7.63 -8.37 -7.34
CA TRP A 104 7.85 -8.82 -8.71
C TRP A 104 6.90 -9.95 -9.11
N ASN A 105 6.80 -10.98 -8.28
CA ASN A 105 5.93 -12.12 -8.56
C ASN A 105 4.45 -11.70 -8.61
N THR A 106 4.04 -10.85 -7.67
CA THR A 106 2.67 -10.31 -7.62
C THR A 106 2.33 -9.57 -8.91
N LEU A 107 3.21 -8.66 -9.36
CA LEU A 107 3.01 -7.88 -10.58
C LEU A 107 2.99 -8.75 -11.84
N GLN A 108 3.81 -9.80 -11.91
CA GLN A 108 3.79 -10.75 -13.03
C GLN A 108 2.46 -11.51 -13.11
N HIS A 109 2.01 -12.11 -12.01
CA HIS A 109 0.73 -12.84 -11.99
C HIS A 109 -0.45 -11.90 -12.30
N LEU A 110 -0.45 -10.68 -11.76
CA LEU A 110 -1.47 -9.68 -12.12
C LEU A 110 -1.47 -9.37 -13.61
N SER A 111 -0.29 -9.25 -14.24
CA SER A 111 -0.18 -8.98 -15.68
C SER A 111 -0.64 -10.15 -16.55
N GLU A 112 -0.49 -11.39 -16.04
CA GLU A 112 -0.99 -12.60 -16.70
C GLU A 112 -2.51 -12.74 -16.55
N ASP A 113 -3.04 -12.53 -15.35
CA ASP A 113 -4.47 -12.69 -15.05
C ASP A 113 -5.33 -11.53 -15.57
N TYR A 114 -4.74 -10.34 -15.68
CA TYR A 114 -5.41 -9.12 -16.14
C TYR A 114 -4.68 -8.46 -17.32
N PRO A 115 -4.56 -9.13 -18.48
CA PRO A 115 -3.74 -8.67 -19.62
C PRO A 115 -4.24 -7.37 -20.26
N ASP A 116 -5.48 -6.99 -19.97
CA ASP A 116 -6.10 -5.75 -20.46
C ASP A 116 -5.73 -4.51 -19.60
N TYR A 117 -5.01 -4.70 -18.51
CA TYR A 117 -4.61 -3.61 -17.61
C TYR A 117 -3.11 -3.34 -17.65
N THR A 118 -2.75 -2.10 -17.39
CA THR A 118 -1.38 -1.71 -17.06
C THR A 118 -1.29 -1.39 -15.58
N PHE A 119 -0.23 -1.89 -14.94
CA PHE A 119 -0.03 -1.75 -13.52
C PHE A 119 1.03 -0.69 -13.21
N LEU A 120 0.76 0.09 -12.18
CA LEU A 120 1.65 1.08 -11.61
C LEU A 120 1.88 0.73 -10.14
N LEU A 121 3.13 0.65 -9.72
CA LEU A 121 3.48 0.33 -8.33
C LEU A 121 3.57 1.61 -7.50
N LEU A 122 2.81 1.68 -6.39
CA LEU A 122 2.92 2.75 -5.40
C LEU A 122 3.76 2.28 -4.22
N ILE A 123 4.83 3.02 -3.91
CA ILE A 123 5.71 2.75 -2.76
C ILE A 123 6.03 4.01 -1.98
N GLY A 124 6.33 3.86 -0.69
CA GLY A 124 6.79 4.97 0.13
C GLY A 124 8.25 5.36 -0.16
N GLY A 125 8.58 6.61 0.09
CA GLY A 125 9.95 7.11 -0.07
C GLY A 125 10.99 6.33 0.73
N ASP A 126 10.62 5.83 1.91
CA ASP A 126 11.43 4.93 2.73
C ASP A 126 11.79 3.62 2.02
N ASN A 127 10.82 3.02 1.35
CA ASN A 127 11.04 1.82 0.54
C ASN A 127 11.82 2.14 -0.73
N TRP A 128 11.56 3.30 -1.36
CA TRP A 128 12.31 3.74 -2.53
C TRP A 128 13.80 3.93 -2.22
N ALA A 129 14.15 4.50 -1.08
CA ALA A 129 15.54 4.67 -0.64
C ALA A 129 16.31 3.35 -0.53
N HIS A 130 15.60 2.23 -0.41
CA HIS A 130 16.18 0.89 -0.30
C HIS A 130 15.67 -0.06 -1.39
N PHE A 131 15.12 0.47 -2.49
CA PHE A 131 14.45 -0.30 -3.54
C PHE A 131 15.39 -1.32 -4.22
N GLU A 132 16.68 -1.01 -4.31
CA GLU A 132 17.69 -1.92 -4.86
C GLU A 132 17.85 -3.24 -4.07
N ARG A 133 17.35 -3.31 -2.86
CA ARG A 133 17.32 -4.54 -2.04
C ARG A 133 16.14 -5.46 -2.40
N TRP A 134 15.19 -4.95 -3.20
CA TRP A 134 14.03 -5.73 -3.59
C TRP A 134 14.43 -6.76 -4.66
N ARG A 135 13.84 -7.94 -4.54
CA ARG A 135 14.06 -8.99 -5.52
C ARG A 135 13.56 -8.53 -6.90
N HIS A 136 14.41 -8.69 -7.91
CA HIS A 136 14.10 -8.25 -9.29
C HIS A 136 13.79 -6.75 -9.46
N TRP A 137 14.35 -5.90 -8.63
CA TRP A 137 14.09 -4.46 -8.67
C TRP A 137 14.34 -3.82 -10.06
N LYS A 138 15.37 -4.27 -10.79
CA LYS A 138 15.65 -3.79 -12.15
C LYS A 138 14.56 -4.19 -13.15
N ASP A 139 14.01 -5.39 -12.99
CA ASP A 139 12.95 -5.89 -13.84
C ASP A 139 11.63 -5.16 -13.53
N ILE A 140 11.36 -4.83 -12.27
CA ILE A 140 10.23 -3.98 -11.89
C ILE A 140 10.33 -2.65 -12.62
N LEU A 141 11.47 -1.94 -12.54
CA LEU A 141 11.66 -0.64 -13.21
C LEU A 141 11.60 -0.71 -14.73
N ARG A 142 11.91 -1.85 -15.32
CA ARG A 142 11.86 -2.06 -16.77
C ARG A 142 10.46 -2.27 -17.31
N HIS A 143 9.57 -2.88 -16.50
CA HIS A 143 8.28 -3.35 -16.97
C HIS A 143 7.10 -2.59 -16.38
N TYR A 144 7.28 -1.89 -15.25
CA TYR A 144 6.22 -1.21 -14.52
C TYR A 144 6.59 0.22 -14.18
N ASP A 145 5.60 1.11 -14.24
CA ASP A 145 5.74 2.45 -13.69
C ASP A 145 5.80 2.37 -12.16
N VAL A 146 6.68 3.14 -11.54
CA VAL A 146 6.79 3.25 -10.08
C VAL A 146 6.54 4.69 -9.68
N VAL A 147 5.59 4.87 -8.76
CA VAL A 147 5.26 6.16 -8.16
C VAL A 147 5.61 6.12 -6.69
N VAL A 148 6.32 7.14 -6.24
CA VAL A 148 6.79 7.26 -4.88
C VAL A 148 5.95 8.30 -4.16
N TYR A 149 5.30 7.93 -3.05
CA TYR A 149 4.67 8.89 -2.17
C TYR A 149 5.63 9.31 -1.04
N PRO A 150 5.56 10.58 -0.58
CA PRO A 150 6.44 11.06 0.48
C PRO A 150 6.15 10.31 1.79
N ARG A 151 7.21 9.99 2.53
CA ARG A 151 7.11 9.35 3.84
C ARG A 151 8.28 9.75 4.72
N ASP A 152 7.95 10.22 5.93
CA ASP A 152 8.92 10.76 6.87
C ASP A 152 9.79 11.86 6.20
N GLU A 153 11.12 11.76 6.25
CA GLU A 153 12.04 12.67 5.57
C GLU A 153 12.25 12.36 4.06
N TYR A 154 11.70 11.26 3.58
CA TYR A 154 11.88 10.83 2.18
C TYR A 154 10.87 11.50 1.25
N PRO A 155 11.32 12.23 0.22
CA PRO A 155 10.44 12.87 -0.73
C PRO A 155 9.74 11.85 -1.63
N GLY A 156 8.62 12.26 -2.21
CA GLY A 156 7.88 11.50 -3.21
C GLY A 156 7.86 12.18 -4.57
N THR A 157 7.25 11.51 -5.54
CA THR A 157 6.99 12.02 -6.89
C THR A 157 5.56 12.52 -7.06
N ILE A 158 4.71 12.31 -6.06
CA ILE A 158 3.34 12.84 -5.96
C ILE A 158 3.17 13.63 -4.68
N ASP A 159 2.25 14.59 -4.71
CA ASP A 159 1.88 15.37 -3.54
C ASP A 159 0.82 14.65 -2.73
N VAL A 160 1.13 14.37 -1.48
CA VAL A 160 0.21 13.73 -0.53
C VAL A 160 0.14 14.58 0.73
N PRO A 161 -1.06 14.83 1.28
CA PRO A 161 -1.17 15.46 2.59
C PRO A 161 -0.41 14.62 3.64
N LEU A 162 0.59 15.22 4.27
CA LEU A 162 1.31 14.58 5.37
C LEU A 162 0.40 14.54 6.59
N LEU A 163 -0.23 13.40 6.80
CA LEU A 163 -1.05 13.15 7.97
C LEU A 163 -0.17 12.49 9.05
N PRO A 164 -0.10 13.03 10.27
CA PRO A 164 0.70 12.46 11.35
C PRO A 164 0.01 11.23 11.93
N VAL A 165 -0.03 10.14 11.16
CA VAL A 165 -0.70 8.90 11.51
C VAL A 165 0.10 7.70 11.02
N SER A 166 0.26 6.71 11.89
CA SER A 166 0.83 5.42 11.51
C SER A 166 0.06 4.27 12.16
N SER A 167 0.11 3.10 11.53
CA SER A 167 -0.48 1.88 12.12
C SER A 167 0.11 1.56 13.49
N THR A 168 1.40 1.83 13.70
CA THR A 168 2.08 1.61 14.99
C THR A 168 1.55 2.54 16.07
N ASP A 169 1.43 3.85 15.78
CA ASP A 169 0.86 4.81 16.72
C ASP A 169 -0.59 4.46 17.10
N ILE A 170 -1.39 4.04 16.12
CA ILE A 170 -2.77 3.57 16.39
C ILE A 170 -2.77 2.40 17.36
N ARG A 171 -1.95 1.38 17.13
CA ARG A 171 -1.88 0.21 18.02
C ARG A 171 -1.40 0.58 19.43
N GLU A 172 -0.39 1.48 19.54
CA GLU A 172 0.10 1.96 20.82
C GLU A 172 -0.94 2.75 21.60
N ARG A 173 -1.68 3.64 20.93
CA ARG A 173 -2.78 4.40 21.55
C ARG A 173 -3.87 3.49 22.09
N ILE A 174 -4.25 2.47 21.34
CA ILE A 174 -5.23 1.50 21.78
C ILE A 174 -4.75 0.78 23.04
N ARG A 175 -3.48 0.33 23.09
CA ARG A 175 -2.89 -0.32 24.27
C ARG A 175 -2.88 0.58 25.49
N LYS A 176 -2.77 1.90 25.30
CA LYS A 176 -2.81 2.90 26.37
C LYS A 176 -4.22 3.38 26.73
N GLY A 177 -5.26 2.87 26.04
CA GLY A 177 -6.63 3.35 26.20
C GLY A 177 -6.88 4.76 25.65
N GLU A 178 -6.00 5.27 24.81
CA GLU A 178 -6.08 6.61 24.22
C GLU A 178 -7.05 6.65 23.02
N SER A 179 -7.46 7.87 22.64
CA SER A 179 -8.33 8.08 21.48
C SER A 179 -7.59 7.88 20.17
N ILE A 180 -8.25 7.19 19.23
CA ILE A 180 -7.81 7.06 17.81
C ILE A 180 -8.78 7.75 16.86
N LYS A 181 -9.62 8.64 17.39
CA LYS A 181 -10.61 9.39 16.61
C LYS A 181 -9.92 10.22 15.53
N GLY A 182 -10.38 10.06 14.28
CA GLY A 182 -9.81 10.74 13.12
C GLY A 182 -8.52 10.12 12.57
N MET A 183 -7.96 9.09 13.21
CA MET A 183 -6.79 8.37 12.69
C MET A 183 -7.16 7.26 11.73
N VAL A 184 -8.34 6.68 11.89
CA VAL A 184 -8.91 5.68 11.00
C VAL A 184 -10.25 6.18 10.45
N PRO A 185 -10.71 5.70 9.28
CA PRO A 185 -12.08 5.96 8.84
C PRO A 185 -13.09 5.60 9.93
N ALA A 186 -14.02 6.51 10.24
CA ALA A 186 -14.91 6.41 11.39
C ALA A 186 -15.68 5.08 11.45
N LYS A 187 -16.03 4.54 10.28
CA LYS A 187 -16.79 3.28 10.16
C LYS A 187 -16.03 2.03 10.61
N ILE A 188 -14.69 2.08 10.68
CA ILE A 188 -13.88 0.95 11.15
C ILE A 188 -13.34 1.15 12.57
N GLU A 189 -13.47 2.34 13.17
CA GLU A 189 -12.94 2.61 14.52
C GLU A 189 -13.39 1.56 15.55
N PRO A 190 -14.67 1.15 15.61
CA PRO A 190 -15.13 0.12 16.55
C PRO A 190 -14.46 -1.24 16.32
N LEU A 191 -14.22 -1.62 15.04
CA LEU A 191 -13.56 -2.88 14.69
C LEU A 191 -12.07 -2.83 15.07
N VAL A 192 -11.41 -1.71 14.77
CA VAL A 192 -10.00 -1.51 15.12
C VAL A 192 -9.82 -1.63 16.62
N ARG A 193 -10.65 -0.96 17.45
CA ARG A 193 -10.61 -1.14 18.90
C ARG A 193 -10.82 -2.59 19.29
N LYS A 194 -11.90 -3.21 18.84
CA LYS A 194 -12.22 -4.61 19.17
C LYS A 194 -11.05 -5.57 18.90
N TYR A 195 -10.39 -5.45 17.76
CA TYR A 195 -9.37 -6.43 17.36
C TYR A 195 -7.97 -6.13 17.91
N TYR A 196 -7.67 -4.88 18.26
CA TYR A 196 -6.36 -4.50 18.79
C TYR A 196 -6.34 -4.32 20.31
N GLU A 197 -7.48 -4.09 20.99
CA GLU A 197 -7.59 -4.11 22.46
C GLU A 197 -7.40 -5.53 23.03
N VAL A 198 -8.00 -6.54 22.43
CA VAL A 198 -7.99 -7.95 22.93
C VAL A 198 -6.58 -8.58 22.92
N ARG A 199 -5.61 -7.97 22.24
CA ARG A 199 -4.22 -8.48 22.18
C ARG A 199 -3.33 -8.08 23.35
N THR A 200 -3.84 -7.34 24.32
CA THR A 200 -3.09 -6.91 25.50
C THR A 200 -3.10 -7.92 26.64
N GLU A 201 -3.86 -9.02 26.54
CA GLU A 201 -4.04 -10.01 27.61
C GLU A 201 -3.34 -11.36 27.34
N LYS A 202 -2.18 -11.39 26.65
CA LYS A 202 -1.39 -12.62 26.54
C LYS A 202 0.06 -12.40 26.87
#